data_b63ed37a6078a465a2c56f18b734bcf7
#
_entry.id   b63ed37a6078a465a2c56f18b734bcf7
#
_cell.length_a   1.000
_cell.length_b   1.000
_cell.length_c   1.000
_cell.angle_alpha   90.00
_cell.angle_beta   90.00
_cell.angle_gamma   90.00
#
_symmetry.space_group_name_H-M   'P 1'
#
loop_
_entity.id
_entity.type
_entity.pdbx_description
1 polymer ?
#
loop_
_entity_poly.entity_id
_entity_poly.type
_entity_poly.pdbx_seq_one_letter_code
_entity_poly.pdbx_strand_id
1 'polypeptide(L)'
;DICDDWEPTEEMLRLDGEAKSKNLTAVVGLGACPGLTNLLALLAMNQLDEVEKVYTGWDLTAATPEDESSQEGTNAAMEHGIEQMIGKVKIFRNGSFEMVRPLEKVYINYPGKEGSNAYIFGHPEAITFAHHYPEIKSSVNLCHGIEKSVSILKFIRALVEWRIISKNQAARILNWLEGKVFQSAGIGDSEELPSVYGLAFGTKEGQPASVGCTLSSSSSSELSMGEATAYPLACGLKMFLNREITRAGVFAPESGAIN
;
A
#
# COMPACT_ATOMS: atom_id res chain seq x y z
N ASP A 1 7.49 1.37 -12.76
CA ASP A 1 7.38 2.59 -11.98
C ASP A 1 6.99 2.28 -10.53
N ILE A 2 6.90 3.31 -9.67
CA ILE A 2 6.57 3.23 -8.24
C ILE A 2 5.34 4.09 -7.89
N CYS A 3 4.46 4.34 -8.86
CA CYS A 3 3.26 5.17 -8.63
C CYS A 3 2.39 4.53 -7.55
N ASP A 4 2.02 5.31 -6.56
CA ASP A 4 1.19 4.92 -5.42
C ASP A 4 -0.18 5.62 -5.43
N ASP A 5 -0.50 6.34 -6.52
CA ASP A 5 -1.80 6.92 -6.77
C ASP A 5 -2.72 5.97 -7.55
N TRP A 6 -3.95 5.87 -7.12
CA TRP A 6 -4.92 4.99 -7.75
C TRP A 6 -5.42 5.51 -9.12
N GLU A 7 -5.59 6.83 -9.30
CA GLU A 7 -6.09 7.44 -10.54
C GLU A 7 -5.10 7.24 -11.71
N PRO A 8 -3.83 7.67 -11.61
CA PRO A 8 -2.84 7.42 -12.66
C PRO A 8 -2.62 5.92 -12.93
N THR A 9 -2.64 5.09 -11.88
CA THR A 9 -2.49 3.63 -12.05
C THR A 9 -3.63 3.05 -12.88
N GLU A 10 -4.88 3.45 -12.63
CA GLU A 10 -6.01 3.00 -13.44
C GLU A 10 -5.89 3.45 -14.90
N GLU A 11 -5.39 4.66 -15.14
CA GLU A 11 -5.14 5.16 -16.51
C GLU A 11 -4.01 4.38 -17.19
N MET A 12 -2.92 4.10 -16.49
CA MET A 12 -1.82 3.29 -17.02
C MET A 12 -2.28 1.88 -17.39
N LEU A 13 -3.09 1.23 -16.57
CA LEU A 13 -3.63 -0.11 -16.87
C LEU A 13 -4.49 -0.12 -18.15
N ARG A 14 -5.18 0.97 -18.48
CA ARG A 14 -5.97 1.10 -19.74
C ARG A 14 -5.08 1.09 -20.99
N LEU A 15 -3.80 1.39 -20.87
CA LEU A 15 -2.84 1.35 -21.98
C LEU A 15 -2.34 -0.06 -22.31
N ASP A 16 -2.78 -1.10 -21.60
CA ASP A 16 -2.33 -2.48 -21.78
C ASP A 16 -2.45 -2.96 -23.24
N GLY A 17 -3.59 -2.70 -23.90
CA GLY A 17 -3.80 -3.08 -25.31
C GLY A 17 -2.84 -2.35 -26.27
N GLU A 18 -2.57 -1.08 -26.03
CA GLU A 18 -1.63 -0.30 -26.84
C GLU A 18 -0.19 -0.79 -26.62
N ALA A 19 0.21 -1.03 -25.38
CA ALA A 19 1.52 -1.57 -25.04
C ALA A 19 1.75 -2.95 -25.69
N LYS A 20 0.76 -3.84 -25.61
CA LYS A 20 0.80 -5.15 -26.29
C LYS A 20 0.97 -5.02 -27.81
N SER A 21 0.24 -4.11 -28.44
CA SER A 21 0.33 -3.90 -29.89
C SER A 21 1.72 -3.43 -30.36
N LYS A 22 2.45 -2.75 -29.46
CA LYS A 22 3.80 -2.22 -29.72
C LYS A 22 4.90 -3.10 -29.12
N ASN A 23 4.55 -4.25 -28.54
CA ASN A 23 5.47 -5.13 -27.80
C ASN A 23 6.27 -4.40 -26.72
N LEU A 24 5.60 -3.51 -25.99
CA LEU A 24 6.16 -2.77 -24.84
C LEU A 24 5.72 -3.42 -23.54
N THR A 25 6.56 -3.30 -22.51
CA THR A 25 6.30 -3.83 -21.17
C THR A 25 6.37 -2.70 -20.16
N ALA A 26 5.36 -2.57 -19.32
CA ALA A 26 5.36 -1.66 -18.18
C ALA A 26 4.85 -2.40 -16.94
N VAL A 27 5.62 -2.34 -15.85
CA VAL A 27 5.18 -2.79 -14.53
C VAL A 27 4.85 -1.55 -13.71
N VAL A 28 3.60 -1.42 -13.29
CA VAL A 28 3.11 -0.29 -12.51
C VAL A 28 3.10 -0.63 -11.02
N GLY A 29 3.55 0.31 -10.18
CA GLY A 29 3.53 0.15 -8.75
C GLY A 29 4.53 -0.91 -8.23
N LEU A 30 5.79 -0.83 -8.57
CA LEU A 30 6.84 -1.76 -8.13
C LEU A 30 7.75 -1.11 -7.06
N GLY A 31 7.13 -0.62 -6.00
CA GLY A 31 7.78 -0.07 -4.82
C GLY A 31 7.56 -0.92 -3.57
N ALA A 32 7.49 -0.27 -2.41
CA ALA A 32 7.14 -0.94 -1.16
C ALA A 32 5.62 -1.15 -1.05
N CYS A 33 4.85 -0.09 -1.22
CA CYS A 33 3.39 -0.09 -1.18
C CYS A 33 2.88 1.00 -2.15
N PRO A 34 2.47 0.62 -3.37
CA PRO A 34 2.36 -0.72 -3.94
C PRO A 34 3.70 -1.36 -4.33
N GLY A 35 3.69 -2.66 -4.51
CA GLY A 35 4.81 -3.47 -4.98
C GLY A 35 5.07 -4.66 -4.08
N LEU A 36 5.88 -4.50 -3.03
CA LEU A 36 6.14 -5.55 -2.06
C LEU A 36 4.86 -6.05 -1.38
N THR A 37 3.96 -5.15 -1.01
CA THR A 37 2.64 -5.50 -0.45
C THR A 37 1.79 -6.33 -1.42
N ASN A 38 1.85 -6.05 -2.72
CA ASN A 38 1.18 -6.85 -3.76
C ASN A 38 1.75 -8.27 -3.80
N LEU A 39 3.08 -8.42 -3.79
CA LEU A 39 3.74 -9.73 -3.82
C LEU A 39 3.45 -10.53 -2.55
N LEU A 40 3.46 -9.91 -1.37
CA LEU A 40 3.06 -10.56 -0.12
C LEU A 40 1.60 -11.04 -0.16
N ALA A 41 0.70 -10.23 -0.70
CA ALA A 41 -0.69 -10.61 -0.87
C ALA A 41 -0.86 -11.73 -1.89
N LEU A 42 -0.12 -11.71 -3.01
CA LEU A 42 -0.10 -12.81 -3.98
C LEU A 42 0.40 -14.12 -3.35
N LEU A 43 1.45 -14.07 -2.53
CA LEU A 43 1.93 -15.23 -1.78
C LEU A 43 0.86 -15.79 -0.85
N ALA A 44 0.09 -14.92 -0.18
CA ALA A 44 -1.03 -15.32 0.67
C ALA A 44 -2.17 -15.95 -0.14
N MET A 45 -2.53 -15.35 -1.28
CA MET A 45 -3.56 -15.87 -2.19
C MET A 45 -3.21 -17.28 -2.69
N ASN A 46 -1.96 -17.51 -3.06
CA ASN A 46 -1.48 -18.79 -3.58
C ASN A 46 -1.55 -19.96 -2.57
N GLN A 47 -1.84 -19.70 -1.30
CA GLN A 47 -2.05 -20.71 -0.28
C GLN A 47 -3.51 -21.14 -0.13
N LEU A 48 -4.43 -20.48 -0.81
CA LEU A 48 -5.87 -20.76 -0.80
C LEU A 48 -6.30 -21.42 -2.09
N ASP A 49 -7.38 -22.22 -2.03
CA ASP A 49 -7.98 -22.83 -3.22
C ASP A 49 -8.88 -21.83 -3.97
N GLU A 50 -9.59 -21.00 -3.20
CA GLU A 50 -10.39 -19.90 -3.72
C GLU A 50 -10.14 -18.64 -2.88
N VAL A 51 -10.05 -17.50 -3.53
CA VAL A 51 -9.82 -16.21 -2.87
C VAL A 51 -11.05 -15.34 -3.01
N GLU A 52 -11.57 -14.85 -1.88
CA GLU A 52 -12.70 -13.91 -1.86
C GLU A 52 -12.27 -12.47 -1.62
N LYS A 53 -11.27 -12.27 -0.72
CA LYS A 53 -10.85 -10.92 -0.32
C LYS A 53 -9.34 -10.86 -0.22
N VAL A 54 -8.79 -9.72 -0.63
CA VAL A 54 -7.37 -9.42 -0.56
C VAL A 54 -7.19 -8.07 0.11
N TYR A 55 -6.38 -8.02 1.15
CA TYR A 55 -5.99 -6.79 1.81
C TYR A 55 -4.48 -6.66 1.81
N THR A 56 -3.99 -5.49 1.47
CA THR A 56 -2.60 -5.09 1.67
C THR A 56 -2.54 -4.10 2.81
N GLY A 57 -1.44 -4.08 3.55
CA GLY A 57 -1.37 -3.19 4.69
C GLY A 57 0.06 -2.81 5.07
N TRP A 58 0.17 -1.64 5.70
CA TRP A 58 1.44 -1.07 6.13
C TRP A 58 1.28 -0.22 7.39
N ASP A 59 2.35 -0.14 8.18
CA ASP A 59 2.40 0.66 9.39
C ASP A 59 2.85 2.09 9.06
N LEU A 60 2.10 3.08 9.53
CA LEU A 60 2.41 4.50 9.37
C LEU A 60 3.77 4.90 9.98
N THR A 61 4.34 4.05 10.82
CA THR A 61 5.59 4.32 11.55
C THR A 61 6.74 3.38 11.18
N ALA A 62 6.52 2.47 10.20
CA ALA A 62 7.47 1.40 9.90
C ALA A 62 8.75 1.87 9.17
N ALA A 63 8.70 2.99 8.46
CA ALA A 63 9.85 3.53 7.75
C ALA A 63 10.59 4.55 8.62
N THR A 64 11.93 4.47 8.62
CA THR A 64 12.74 5.54 9.19
C THR A 64 12.71 6.77 8.28
N PRO A 65 12.61 7.99 8.84
CA PRO A 65 12.74 9.21 8.04
C PRO A 65 14.09 9.24 7.29
N GLU A 66 14.09 9.86 6.12
CA GLU A 66 15.35 10.18 5.42
C GLU A 66 16.17 11.16 6.28
N ASP A 67 17.52 11.03 6.20
CA ASP A 67 18.42 11.95 6.90
C ASP A 67 18.15 13.40 6.48
N GLU A 68 17.77 14.24 7.43
CA GLU A 68 17.37 15.64 7.22
C GLU A 68 18.49 16.57 6.69
N SER A 69 19.71 16.07 6.57
CA SER A 69 20.89 16.88 6.24
C SER A 69 20.91 17.46 4.82
N SER A 70 19.92 17.14 3.97
CA SER A 70 19.92 17.53 2.55
C SER A 70 18.67 18.25 2.05
N GLN A 71 17.65 18.51 2.87
CA GLN A 71 16.39 19.11 2.37
C GLN A 71 15.96 20.37 3.13
N GLU A 72 16.29 21.52 2.58
CA GLU A 72 15.51 22.75 2.78
C GLU A 72 14.20 22.60 1.97
N GLY A 73 13.13 22.09 2.58
CA GLY A 73 11.82 21.98 1.91
C GLY A 73 10.86 21.03 2.60
N THR A 74 9.61 21.02 2.14
CA THR A 74 8.64 19.98 2.50
C THR A 74 9.03 18.68 1.83
N ASN A 75 9.00 17.58 2.58
CA ASN A 75 9.19 16.24 2.04
C ASN A 75 8.06 15.93 1.04
N ALA A 76 8.40 15.67 -0.23
CA ALA A 76 7.43 15.38 -1.30
C ALA A 76 6.52 14.17 -0.94
N ALA A 77 7.07 13.16 -0.26
CA ALA A 77 6.28 12.01 0.20
C ALA A 77 5.21 12.43 1.22
N MET A 78 5.49 13.42 2.07
CA MET A 78 4.53 13.92 3.05
C MET A 78 3.41 14.73 2.39
N GLU A 79 3.72 15.56 1.38
CA GLU A 79 2.72 16.28 0.61
C GLU A 79 1.80 15.30 -0.13
N HIS A 80 2.39 14.27 -0.73
CA HIS A 80 1.69 13.22 -1.43
C HIS A 80 0.78 12.39 -0.48
N GLY A 81 1.29 11.98 0.67
CA GLY A 81 0.49 11.29 1.69
C GLY A 81 -0.73 12.10 2.15
N ILE A 82 -0.62 13.45 2.18
CA ILE A 82 -1.77 14.31 2.46
C ILE A 82 -2.78 14.26 1.31
N GLU A 83 -2.33 14.26 0.06
CA GLU A 83 -3.22 14.16 -1.11
C GLU A 83 -4.02 12.87 -1.08
N GLN A 84 -3.40 11.76 -0.74
CA GLN A 84 -4.06 10.46 -0.61
C GLN A 84 -5.04 10.36 0.58
N MET A 85 -4.97 11.28 1.54
CA MET A 85 -5.89 11.34 2.68
C MET A 85 -7.09 12.27 2.47
N ILE A 86 -7.12 13.08 1.41
CA ILE A 86 -8.17 14.08 1.13
C ILE A 86 -9.21 13.52 0.18
N GLY A 87 -10.45 13.98 0.34
CA GLY A 87 -11.55 13.64 -0.59
C GLY A 87 -11.99 12.18 -0.45
N LYS A 88 -11.99 11.45 -1.57
CA LYS A 88 -12.39 10.04 -1.62
C LYS A 88 -11.37 9.21 -2.37
N VAL A 89 -11.21 7.98 -1.92
CA VAL A 89 -10.35 6.97 -2.55
C VAL A 89 -11.18 5.82 -3.08
N LYS A 90 -10.68 5.18 -4.12
CA LYS A 90 -11.34 4.05 -4.76
C LYS A 90 -10.89 2.74 -4.10
N ILE A 91 -11.86 1.93 -3.71
CA ILE A 91 -11.64 0.56 -3.23
C ILE A 91 -12.54 -0.40 -4.03
N PHE A 92 -12.25 -1.68 -3.93
CA PHE A 92 -13.10 -2.74 -4.46
C PHE A 92 -13.76 -3.50 -3.32
N ARG A 93 -15.09 -3.46 -3.23
CA ARG A 93 -15.84 -4.09 -2.16
C ARG A 93 -17.15 -4.66 -2.69
N ASN A 94 -17.52 -5.86 -2.23
CA ASN A 94 -18.76 -6.55 -2.64
C ASN A 94 -18.90 -6.70 -4.17
N GLY A 95 -17.77 -6.95 -4.87
CA GLY A 95 -17.75 -7.14 -6.33
C GLY A 95 -17.89 -5.84 -7.14
N SER A 96 -17.75 -4.68 -6.53
CA SER A 96 -17.85 -3.39 -7.22
C SER A 96 -16.86 -2.35 -6.69
N PHE A 97 -16.49 -1.39 -7.53
CA PHE A 97 -15.71 -0.23 -7.10
C PHE A 97 -16.57 0.76 -6.33
N GLU A 98 -16.07 1.19 -5.20
CA GLU A 98 -16.68 2.19 -4.32
C GLU A 98 -15.73 3.35 -4.06
N MET A 99 -16.27 4.56 -3.97
CA MET A 99 -15.56 5.76 -3.53
C MET A 99 -15.83 6.00 -2.05
N VAL A 100 -14.84 5.72 -1.21
CA VAL A 100 -14.94 5.83 0.25
C VAL A 100 -14.08 6.97 0.79
N ARG A 101 -14.34 7.35 2.03
CA ARG A 101 -13.51 8.35 2.71
C ARG A 101 -12.22 7.69 3.24
N PRO A 102 -11.02 8.25 2.97
CA PRO A 102 -9.78 7.74 3.54
C PRO A 102 -9.84 7.72 5.06
N LEU A 103 -9.06 6.84 5.68
CA LEU A 103 -9.01 6.61 7.13
C LEU A 103 -10.35 6.11 7.73
N GLU A 104 -11.25 5.55 6.92
CA GLU A 104 -12.36 4.72 7.42
C GLU A 104 -11.80 3.51 8.16
N LYS A 105 -12.33 3.24 9.35
CA LYS A 105 -11.84 2.18 10.24
C LYS A 105 -12.31 0.81 9.75
N VAL A 106 -11.39 -0.13 9.70
CA VAL A 106 -11.63 -1.54 9.38
C VAL A 106 -11.02 -2.40 10.48
N TYR A 107 -11.76 -3.38 10.96
CA TYR A 107 -11.24 -4.34 11.93
C TYR A 107 -10.64 -5.55 11.20
N ILE A 108 -9.40 -5.88 11.50
CA ILE A 108 -8.62 -6.93 10.84
C ILE A 108 -8.29 -8.04 11.84
N ASN A 109 -8.58 -9.27 11.45
CA ASN A 109 -8.08 -10.46 12.11
C ASN A 109 -6.91 -11.02 11.28
N TYR A 110 -5.69 -10.71 11.70
CA TYR A 110 -4.49 -11.25 11.07
C TYR A 110 -4.17 -12.62 11.68
N PRO A 111 -3.86 -13.66 10.88
CA PRO A 111 -3.59 -15.01 11.39
C PRO A 111 -2.48 -15.01 12.45
N GLY A 112 -2.77 -15.64 13.59
CA GLY A 112 -1.83 -15.76 14.71
C GLY A 112 -1.69 -14.49 15.57
N LYS A 113 -2.52 -13.46 15.33
CA LYS A 113 -2.54 -12.22 16.13
C LYS A 113 -3.95 -11.92 16.61
N GLU A 114 -4.07 -11.11 17.66
CA GLU A 114 -5.35 -10.56 18.06
C GLU A 114 -5.88 -9.59 16.99
N GLY A 115 -7.20 -9.42 16.96
CA GLY A 115 -7.82 -8.52 16.00
C GLY A 115 -7.49 -7.05 16.29
N SER A 116 -7.21 -6.30 15.24
CA SER A 116 -6.71 -4.94 15.32
C SER A 116 -7.43 -3.97 14.40
N ASN A 117 -7.33 -2.70 14.72
CA ASN A 117 -7.85 -1.63 13.88
C ASN A 117 -6.85 -1.25 12.79
N ALA A 118 -7.33 -1.23 11.56
CA ALA A 118 -6.65 -0.64 10.42
C ALA A 118 -7.56 0.41 9.76
N TYR A 119 -7.02 1.15 8.80
CA TYR A 119 -7.72 2.27 8.18
C TYR A 119 -7.50 2.26 6.68
N ILE A 120 -8.57 2.47 5.92
CA ILE A 120 -8.50 2.52 4.46
C ILE A 120 -7.57 3.64 4.01
N PHE A 121 -6.67 3.29 3.08
CA PHE A 121 -5.76 4.24 2.46
C PHE A 121 -5.89 4.21 0.92
N GLY A 122 -5.47 5.28 0.26
CA GLY A 122 -5.75 5.51 -1.15
C GLY A 122 -4.74 4.91 -2.13
N HIS A 123 -4.08 3.82 -1.79
CA HIS A 123 -3.12 3.18 -2.67
C HIS A 123 -3.78 2.30 -3.74
N PRO A 124 -3.11 2.06 -4.88
CA PRO A 124 -3.70 1.43 -6.06
C PRO A 124 -3.93 -0.09 -5.95
N GLU A 125 -3.40 -0.78 -4.95
CA GLU A 125 -3.55 -2.24 -4.81
C GLU A 125 -5.00 -2.69 -4.85
N ALA A 126 -5.91 -1.86 -4.28
CA ALA A 126 -7.35 -2.14 -4.34
C ALA A 126 -7.87 -2.27 -5.78
N ILE A 127 -7.27 -1.52 -6.71
CA ILE A 127 -7.65 -1.50 -8.13
C ILE A 127 -6.92 -2.58 -8.89
N THR A 128 -5.62 -2.74 -8.67
CA THR A 128 -4.79 -3.66 -9.43
C THR A 128 -5.17 -5.12 -9.16
N PHE A 129 -5.47 -5.49 -7.91
CA PHE A 129 -6.00 -6.82 -7.61
C PHE A 129 -7.35 -7.06 -8.28
N ALA A 130 -8.30 -6.13 -8.19
CA ALA A 130 -9.60 -6.29 -8.86
C ALA A 130 -9.48 -6.34 -10.39
N HIS A 131 -8.46 -5.69 -10.96
CA HIS A 131 -8.17 -5.73 -12.40
C HIS A 131 -7.61 -7.10 -12.84
N HIS A 132 -6.71 -7.68 -12.06
CA HIS A 132 -6.04 -8.93 -12.42
C HIS A 132 -6.81 -10.19 -11.95
N TYR A 133 -7.63 -10.05 -10.91
CA TYR A 133 -8.41 -11.12 -10.29
C TYR A 133 -9.88 -10.71 -10.18
N PRO A 134 -10.62 -10.67 -11.30
CA PRO A 134 -12.01 -10.17 -11.32
C PRO A 134 -12.99 -11.04 -10.51
N GLU A 135 -12.59 -12.25 -10.12
CA GLU A 135 -13.36 -13.18 -9.29
C GLU A 135 -13.38 -12.80 -7.81
N ILE A 136 -12.43 -12.00 -7.31
CA ILE A 136 -12.45 -11.57 -5.92
C ILE A 136 -13.64 -10.67 -5.61
N LYS A 137 -14.09 -10.69 -4.37
CA LYS A 137 -15.21 -9.85 -3.91
C LYS A 137 -14.75 -8.54 -3.29
N SER A 138 -13.52 -8.48 -2.78
CA SER A 138 -12.99 -7.26 -2.16
C SER A 138 -11.49 -7.17 -2.26
N SER A 139 -11.00 -5.95 -2.52
CA SER A 139 -9.60 -5.58 -2.44
C SER A 139 -9.48 -4.18 -1.83
N VAL A 140 -8.67 -4.06 -0.76
CA VAL A 140 -8.52 -2.81 -0.02
C VAL A 140 -7.07 -2.67 0.45
N ASN A 141 -6.52 -1.47 0.27
CA ASN A 141 -5.26 -1.11 0.93
C ASN A 141 -5.55 -0.44 2.28
N LEU A 142 -4.75 -0.78 3.28
CA LEU A 142 -4.93 -0.38 4.66
C LEU A 142 -3.64 0.20 5.22
N CYS A 143 -3.75 1.22 6.02
CA CYS A 143 -2.68 1.62 6.93
C CYS A 143 -3.09 1.33 8.38
N HIS A 144 -2.12 1.15 9.25
CA HIS A 144 -2.34 1.02 10.69
C HIS A 144 -1.29 1.80 11.47
N GLY A 145 -1.46 1.89 12.77
CA GLY A 145 -0.59 2.61 13.67
C GLY A 145 -1.35 3.03 14.93
N ILE A 146 -0.70 3.77 15.80
CA ILE A 146 -1.28 4.20 17.07
C ILE A 146 -2.55 5.05 16.81
N GLU A 147 -3.66 4.75 17.48
CA GLU A 147 -4.95 5.46 17.29
C GLU A 147 -4.83 6.99 17.44
N LYS A 148 -3.92 7.45 18.31
CA LYS A 148 -3.64 8.87 18.47
C LYS A 148 -3.07 9.49 17.20
N SER A 149 -2.14 8.81 16.54
CA SER A 149 -1.55 9.25 15.26
C SER A 149 -2.61 9.35 14.17
N VAL A 150 -3.45 8.34 14.03
CA VAL A 150 -4.56 8.36 13.07
C VAL A 150 -5.56 9.46 13.36
N SER A 151 -5.83 9.75 14.63
CA SER A 151 -6.72 10.86 15.04
C SER A 151 -6.15 12.22 14.66
N ILE A 152 -4.84 12.41 14.77
CA ILE A 152 -4.14 13.61 14.31
C ILE A 152 -4.24 13.74 12.79
N LEU A 153 -4.00 12.65 12.03
CA LEU A 153 -4.15 12.65 10.58
C LEU A 153 -5.57 13.03 10.16
N LYS A 154 -6.59 12.48 10.81
CA LYS A 154 -8.01 12.83 10.55
C LYS A 154 -8.30 14.31 10.84
N PHE A 155 -7.71 14.85 11.89
CA PHE A 155 -7.86 16.27 12.22
C PHE A 155 -7.19 17.17 11.20
N ILE A 156 -5.94 16.88 10.83
CA ILE A 156 -5.20 17.65 9.78
C ILE A 156 -5.93 17.58 8.45
N ARG A 157 -6.41 16.39 8.05
CA ARG A 157 -7.25 16.24 6.86
C ARG A 157 -8.46 17.17 6.90
N ALA A 158 -9.19 17.22 8.01
CA ALA A 158 -10.36 18.08 8.14
C ALA A 158 -10.00 19.56 7.97
N LEU A 159 -8.88 20.03 8.54
CA LEU A 159 -8.40 21.40 8.36
C LEU A 159 -8.09 21.73 6.90
N VAL A 160 -7.52 20.78 6.14
CA VAL A 160 -7.24 20.97 4.71
C VAL A 160 -8.54 20.96 3.90
N GLU A 161 -9.44 20.02 4.15
CA GLU A 161 -10.74 19.92 3.46
C GLU A 161 -11.60 21.18 3.70
N TRP A 162 -11.56 21.75 4.89
CA TRP A 162 -12.23 23.01 5.24
C TRP A 162 -11.47 24.26 4.75
N ARG A 163 -10.32 24.07 4.05
CA ARG A 163 -9.46 25.15 3.55
C ARG A 163 -8.94 26.11 4.64
N ILE A 164 -8.83 25.65 5.88
CA ILE A 164 -8.24 26.40 7.00
C ILE A 164 -6.72 26.45 6.85
N ILE A 165 -6.11 25.34 6.39
CA ILE A 165 -4.69 25.26 6.08
C ILE A 165 -4.51 24.72 4.65
N SER A 166 -3.39 25.08 4.01
CA SER A 166 -3.00 24.50 2.71
C SER A 166 -2.36 23.12 2.88
N LYS A 167 -2.28 22.33 1.81
CA LYS A 167 -1.58 21.02 1.80
C LYS A 167 -0.13 21.16 2.27
N ASN A 168 0.59 22.17 1.79
CA ASN A 168 1.98 22.45 2.20
C ASN A 168 2.10 22.81 3.69
N GLN A 169 1.13 23.54 4.25
CA GLN A 169 1.11 23.81 5.69
C GLN A 169 0.85 22.53 6.48
N ALA A 170 -0.06 21.69 6.01
CA ALA A 170 -0.34 20.39 6.61
C ALA A 170 0.91 19.48 6.57
N ALA A 171 1.62 19.42 5.44
CA ALA A 171 2.88 18.67 5.30
C ALA A 171 3.94 19.13 6.31
N ARG A 172 4.13 20.44 6.47
CA ARG A 172 5.06 21.00 7.47
C ARG A 172 4.65 20.65 8.90
N ILE A 173 3.36 20.68 9.21
CA ILE A 173 2.84 20.30 10.53
C ILE A 173 3.12 18.81 10.79
N LEU A 174 2.85 17.95 9.82
CA LEU A 174 3.12 16.51 9.94
C LEU A 174 4.61 16.23 10.09
N ASN A 175 5.46 16.84 9.29
CA ASN A 175 6.91 16.69 9.40
C ASN A 175 7.43 17.12 10.78
N TRP A 176 6.93 18.22 11.32
CA TRP A 176 7.26 18.65 12.69
C TRP A 176 6.73 17.69 13.76
N LEU A 177 5.56 17.09 13.56
CA LEU A 177 4.96 16.12 14.47
C LEU A 177 5.67 14.77 14.39
N GLU A 178 6.16 14.36 13.24
CA GLU A 178 6.84 13.09 13.01
C GLU A 178 7.99 12.90 14.01
N GLY A 179 8.87 13.88 14.13
CA GLY A 179 9.98 13.84 15.06
C GLY A 179 9.59 13.87 16.55
N LYS A 180 8.38 14.31 16.90
CA LYS A 180 7.97 14.51 18.30
C LYS A 180 6.90 13.55 18.80
N VAL A 181 6.00 13.11 17.92
CA VAL A 181 4.83 12.31 18.28
C VAL A 181 4.99 10.87 17.82
N PHE A 182 5.52 10.63 16.64
CA PHE A 182 5.69 9.30 16.10
C PHE A 182 6.93 8.60 16.66
N GLN A 183 8.04 9.32 16.87
CA GLN A 183 9.24 8.77 17.51
C GLN A 183 9.11 8.61 19.02
N SER A 184 8.40 9.53 19.73
CA SER A 184 8.21 9.44 21.17
C SER A 184 7.15 8.40 21.59
N ALA A 185 6.34 7.93 20.66
CA ALA A 185 5.40 6.83 20.90
C ALA A 185 6.10 5.47 21.06
N GLY A 186 7.43 5.44 21.02
CA GLY A 186 8.28 4.25 21.09
C GLY A 186 8.09 3.38 19.84
N ILE A 187 9.16 2.73 19.43
CA ILE A 187 9.05 1.45 18.71
C ILE A 187 8.42 0.49 19.74
N GLY A 188 7.18 0.75 20.09
CA GLY A 188 6.39 0.00 21.05
C GLY A 188 5.59 -0.95 20.21
N ASP A 189 5.89 -2.18 20.41
CA ASP A 189 4.96 -3.30 20.45
C ASP A 189 3.51 -2.94 20.04
N SER A 190 3.28 -2.52 18.80
CA SER A 190 2.03 -2.82 18.19
C SER A 190 2.12 -4.31 17.83
N GLU A 191 2.00 -5.18 18.83
CA GLU A 191 1.88 -6.63 18.65
C GLU A 191 0.71 -7.00 17.72
N GLU A 192 0.00 -5.99 17.25
CA GLU A 192 -1.28 -6.09 16.60
C GLU A 192 -1.16 -6.50 15.13
N LEU A 193 -0.43 -5.76 14.30
CA LEU A 193 -0.28 -6.08 12.87
C LEU A 193 1.19 -5.97 12.44
N PRO A 194 1.62 -6.73 11.41
CA PRO A 194 2.97 -6.59 10.87
C PRO A 194 3.19 -5.24 10.19
N SER A 195 4.45 -4.77 10.15
CA SER A 195 4.81 -3.48 9.54
C SER A 195 4.43 -3.35 8.06
N VAL A 196 4.54 -4.45 7.30
CA VAL A 196 3.99 -4.58 5.94
C VAL A 196 3.42 -5.99 5.78
N TYR A 197 2.26 -6.11 5.14
CA TYR A 197 1.62 -7.40 4.95
C TYR A 197 0.72 -7.48 3.73
N GLY A 198 0.55 -8.71 3.25
CA GLY A 198 -0.55 -9.12 2.40
C GLY A 198 -1.43 -10.12 3.16
N LEU A 199 -2.74 -10.00 3.04
CA LEU A 199 -3.72 -10.82 3.74
C LEU A 199 -4.80 -11.26 2.76
N ALA A 200 -4.99 -12.57 2.62
CA ALA A 200 -6.01 -13.17 1.77
C ALA A 200 -7.02 -13.97 2.60
N PHE A 201 -8.29 -13.88 2.21
CA PHE A 201 -9.39 -14.65 2.79
C PHE A 201 -10.09 -15.43 1.68
N GLY A 202 -10.49 -16.64 2.00
CA GLY A 202 -11.15 -17.50 1.04
C GLY A 202 -11.42 -18.89 1.59
N THR A 203 -11.21 -19.92 0.78
CA THR A 203 -11.36 -21.32 1.19
C THR A 203 -10.08 -22.11 0.97
N LYS A 204 -9.85 -23.09 1.84
CA LYS A 204 -8.83 -24.12 1.69
C LYS A 204 -9.44 -25.46 2.09
N GLU A 205 -9.31 -26.46 1.21
CA GLU A 205 -9.92 -27.78 1.40
C GLU A 205 -11.42 -27.70 1.74
N GLY A 206 -12.12 -26.74 1.09
CA GLY A 206 -13.55 -26.49 1.29
C GLY A 206 -13.91 -25.83 2.63
N GLN A 207 -12.95 -25.39 3.44
CA GLN A 207 -13.18 -24.68 4.70
C GLN A 207 -12.77 -23.23 4.61
N PRO A 208 -13.47 -22.29 5.29
CA PRO A 208 -13.06 -20.91 5.37
C PRO A 208 -11.64 -20.79 5.93
N ALA A 209 -10.79 -20.04 5.25
CA ALA A 209 -9.41 -19.87 5.63
C ALA A 209 -8.94 -18.41 5.39
N SER A 210 -7.92 -18.01 6.17
CA SER A 210 -7.21 -16.76 5.96
C SER A 210 -5.70 -17.01 6.05
N VAL A 211 -4.95 -16.34 5.17
CA VAL A 211 -3.49 -16.42 5.11
C VAL A 211 -2.92 -15.03 5.12
N GLY A 212 -1.96 -14.78 6.00
CA GLY A 212 -1.19 -13.56 6.07
C GLY A 212 0.27 -13.82 5.73
N CYS A 213 0.84 -12.97 4.88
CA CYS A 213 2.26 -12.96 4.56
C CYS A 213 2.87 -11.60 4.94
N THR A 214 4.05 -11.62 5.52
CA THR A 214 4.80 -10.42 5.91
C THR A 214 6.30 -10.65 5.77
N LEU A 215 7.08 -9.59 5.84
CA LEU A 215 8.54 -9.69 5.98
C LEU A 215 8.90 -10.15 7.41
N SER A 216 10.01 -10.86 7.55
CA SER A 216 10.53 -11.17 8.87
C SER A 216 11.04 -9.89 9.54
N SER A 217 10.81 -9.76 10.85
CA SER A 217 11.14 -8.58 11.65
C SER A 217 12.62 -8.16 11.62
N SER A 218 13.52 -9.07 11.25
CA SER A 218 14.96 -8.76 11.10
C SER A 218 15.30 -7.97 9.83
N SER A 219 14.38 -7.85 8.88
CA SER A 219 14.66 -7.27 7.56
C SER A 219 14.07 -5.87 7.36
N SER A 220 13.12 -5.44 8.20
CA SER A 220 12.31 -4.25 7.93
C SER A 220 12.63 -3.04 8.82
N SER A 221 13.37 -3.21 9.91
CA SER A 221 13.52 -2.17 10.95
C SER A 221 14.63 -1.14 10.70
N GLU A 222 15.40 -1.28 9.62
CA GLU A 222 16.58 -0.44 9.37
C GLU A 222 16.50 0.34 8.04
N LEU A 223 15.48 0.08 7.19
CA LEU A 223 15.40 0.73 5.89
C LEU A 223 14.69 2.09 5.99
N SER A 224 15.23 3.09 5.31
CA SER A 224 14.51 4.33 5.05
C SER A 224 13.34 4.09 4.09
N MET A 225 12.40 5.03 4.00
CA MET A 225 11.29 4.93 3.05
C MET A 225 11.78 4.84 1.60
N GLY A 226 12.82 5.61 1.25
CA GLY A 226 13.43 5.57 -0.08
C GLY A 226 14.07 4.21 -0.38
N GLU A 227 14.80 3.63 0.56
CA GLU A 227 15.38 2.30 0.39
C GLU A 227 14.31 1.21 0.26
N ALA A 228 13.30 1.21 1.13
CA ALA A 228 12.19 0.27 1.06
C ALA A 228 11.47 0.30 -0.29
N THR A 229 11.36 1.48 -0.90
CA THR A 229 10.76 1.66 -2.23
C THR A 229 11.73 1.31 -3.36
N ALA A 230 13.02 1.65 -3.22
CA ALA A 230 14.02 1.44 -4.27
C ALA A 230 14.40 -0.04 -4.46
N TYR A 231 14.41 -0.85 -3.40
CA TYR A 231 14.81 -2.25 -3.50
C TYR A 231 13.89 -3.07 -4.43
N PRO A 232 12.55 -3.06 -4.30
CA PRO A 232 11.68 -3.78 -5.23
C PRO A 232 11.82 -3.29 -6.66
N LEU A 233 11.96 -1.97 -6.87
CA LEU A 233 12.20 -1.39 -8.19
C LEU A 233 13.50 -1.90 -8.81
N ALA A 234 14.59 -1.92 -8.04
CA ALA A 234 15.89 -2.41 -8.50
C ALA A 234 15.85 -3.92 -8.82
N CYS A 235 15.16 -4.71 -8.01
CA CYS A 235 14.94 -6.13 -8.28
C CYS A 235 14.17 -6.32 -9.59
N GLY A 236 13.06 -5.59 -9.79
CA GLY A 236 12.29 -5.64 -11.03
C GLY A 236 13.09 -5.21 -12.26
N LEU A 237 13.92 -4.16 -12.14
CA LEU A 237 14.83 -3.77 -13.22
C LEU A 237 15.83 -4.88 -13.56
N LYS A 238 16.41 -5.53 -12.55
CA LYS A 238 17.33 -6.66 -12.74
C LYS A 238 16.63 -7.83 -13.45
N MET A 239 15.41 -8.18 -13.02
CA MET A 239 14.60 -9.21 -13.69
C MET A 239 14.30 -8.84 -15.14
N PHE A 240 14.03 -7.57 -15.43
CA PHE A 240 13.81 -7.08 -16.79
C PHE A 240 15.08 -7.23 -17.65
N LEU A 241 16.23 -6.83 -17.13
CA LEU A 241 17.52 -6.96 -17.82
C LEU A 241 17.90 -8.43 -18.06
N ASN A 242 17.57 -9.32 -17.15
CA ASN A 242 17.77 -10.76 -17.27
C ASN A 242 16.75 -11.47 -18.18
N ARG A 243 15.77 -10.74 -18.71
CA ARG A 243 14.65 -11.28 -19.51
C ARG A 243 13.77 -12.27 -18.73
N GLU A 244 13.65 -12.09 -17.45
CA GLU A 244 12.72 -12.86 -16.61
C GLU A 244 11.30 -12.28 -16.72
N ILE A 245 11.17 -10.96 -16.97
CA ILE A 245 9.92 -10.29 -17.33
C ILE A 245 9.88 -10.10 -18.84
N THR A 246 9.09 -10.89 -19.53
CA THR A 246 9.00 -10.87 -21.02
C THR A 246 7.60 -10.59 -21.54
N ARG A 247 6.60 -10.55 -20.67
CA ARG A 247 5.21 -10.30 -21.05
C ARG A 247 5.04 -8.86 -21.52
N ALA A 248 4.51 -8.69 -22.74
CA ALA A 248 4.10 -7.38 -23.23
C ALA A 248 2.79 -6.95 -22.58
N GLY A 249 2.64 -5.65 -22.33
CA GLY A 249 1.46 -5.04 -21.75
C GLY A 249 1.78 -4.12 -20.57
N VAL A 250 0.74 -3.63 -19.93
CA VAL A 250 0.81 -2.86 -18.67
C VAL A 250 0.17 -3.69 -17.57
N PHE A 251 0.90 -3.95 -16.51
CA PHE A 251 0.42 -4.81 -15.42
C PHE A 251 1.08 -4.47 -14.08
N ALA A 252 0.42 -4.85 -13.01
CA ALA A 252 0.94 -4.72 -11.66
C ALA A 252 1.75 -5.97 -11.23
N PRO A 253 2.53 -5.89 -10.14
CA PRO A 253 3.41 -6.98 -9.69
C PRO A 253 2.70 -8.31 -9.48
N GLU A 254 1.48 -8.30 -8.97
CA GLU A 254 0.67 -9.51 -8.68
C GLU A 254 0.07 -10.17 -9.92
N SER A 255 0.25 -9.62 -11.10
CA SER A 255 -0.36 -10.12 -12.34
C SER A 255 0.13 -11.50 -12.79
N GLY A 256 1.08 -12.12 -12.08
CA GLY A 256 1.74 -13.37 -12.47
C GLY A 256 2.76 -13.19 -13.60
N ALA A 257 3.13 -11.97 -13.96
CA ALA A 257 4.19 -11.70 -14.93
C ALA A 257 5.59 -11.59 -14.26
N ILE A 258 5.61 -11.48 -12.96
CA ILE A 258 6.79 -11.51 -12.08
C ILE A 258 6.71 -12.83 -11.32
N ASN A 259 7.68 -13.73 -11.52
CA ASN A 259 7.75 -15.06 -10.89
C ASN A 259 8.79 -15.07 -9.79
#